data_158517eb56c469785f8f208ef5f527d7
#
_entry.id   158517eb56c469785f8f208ef5f527d7
#
_cell.length_a   1.000
_cell.length_b   1.000
_cell.length_c   1.000
_cell.angle_alpha   90.00
_cell.angle_beta   90.00
_cell.angle_gamma   90.00
#
_symmetry.space_group_name_H-M   'P 1'
#
loop_
_entity.id
_entity.type
_entity.pdbx_description
1 polymer ?
#
loop_
_entity_poly.entity_id
_entity_poly.type
_entity_poly.pdbx_seq_one_letter_code
_entity_poly.pdbx_strand_id
1 'polypeptide(L)'
;MAETLRELVVALSLDSSNFSRNMRTINQQIKEAESTFRLAVAGGQNYDKTIAGTEAKLSMLGQKLTQQQRAVEQYSRALVAANDKLKENYDRHQDYTQRLEQAKARQEDLRFEVEAATYAYENYRNFLGETDSTTIVARQNLERYEEEHAEAISNLMWKSTENDLRRKRAS
;
A
#
# COMPACT_ATOMS: atom_id res chain seq x y z
N MET A 1 -6.28 -4.32 -9.28
CA MET A 1 -5.90 -3.30 -8.28
C MET A 1 -6.47 -3.54 -6.87
N ALA A 2 -7.66 -4.10 -6.67
CA ALA A 2 -8.10 -4.61 -5.36
C ALA A 2 -7.21 -5.75 -4.84
N GLU A 3 -6.63 -6.53 -5.74
CA GLU A 3 -5.70 -7.62 -5.48
C GLU A 3 -4.39 -7.11 -4.84
N THR A 4 -3.80 -6.03 -5.35
CA THR A 4 -2.54 -5.45 -4.82
C THR A 4 -2.67 -4.89 -3.40
N LEU A 5 -3.83 -4.35 -3.02
CA LEU A 5 -4.07 -3.89 -1.64
C LEU A 5 -4.29 -5.08 -0.70
N ARG A 6 -4.96 -6.11 -1.18
CA ARG A 6 -5.15 -7.36 -0.46
C ARG A 6 -3.81 -8.08 -0.25
N GLU A 7 -2.96 -8.12 -1.27
CA GLU A 7 -1.60 -8.66 -1.19
C GLU A 7 -0.72 -7.86 -0.22
N LEU A 8 -0.82 -6.52 -0.21
CA LEU A 8 -0.09 -5.66 0.71
C LEU A 8 -0.54 -5.86 2.17
N VAL A 9 -1.85 -5.94 2.42
CA VAL A 9 -2.40 -6.21 3.76
C VAL A 9 -2.01 -7.61 4.22
N VAL A 10 -2.08 -8.62 3.34
CA VAL A 10 -1.66 -9.99 3.65
C VAL A 10 -0.15 -10.05 3.90
N ALA A 11 0.68 -9.40 3.09
CA ALA A 11 2.13 -9.36 3.29
C ALA A 11 2.51 -8.65 4.60
N LEU A 12 1.89 -7.50 4.92
CA LEU A 12 2.09 -6.80 6.20
C LEU A 12 1.66 -7.63 7.39
N SER A 13 0.53 -8.35 7.30
CA SER A 13 0.06 -9.21 8.39
C SER A 13 0.92 -10.45 8.58
N LEU A 14 1.44 -11.05 7.50
CA LEU A 14 2.38 -12.17 7.57
C LEU A 14 3.72 -11.77 8.17
N ASP A 15 4.28 -10.62 7.76
CA ASP A 15 5.52 -10.09 8.33
C ASP A 15 5.34 -9.74 9.82
N SER A 16 4.21 -9.14 10.20
CA SER A 16 3.93 -8.81 11.61
C SER A 16 3.71 -10.06 12.46
N SER A 17 3.13 -11.13 11.91
CA SER A 17 2.94 -12.38 12.62
C SER A 17 4.26 -13.12 12.86
N ASN A 18 5.16 -13.13 11.86
CA ASN A 18 6.52 -13.70 11.98
C ASN A 18 7.35 -12.90 12.98
N PHE A 19 7.31 -11.57 12.91
CA PHE A 19 7.96 -10.69 13.88
C PHE A 19 7.46 -10.95 15.30
N SER A 20 6.13 -10.97 15.50
CA SER A 20 5.53 -11.23 16.82
C SER A 20 5.90 -12.62 17.37
N ARG A 21 5.99 -13.63 16.51
CA ARG A 21 6.43 -14.98 16.89
C ARG A 21 7.88 -14.98 17.33
N ASN A 22 8.76 -14.36 16.55
CA ASN A 22 10.19 -14.26 16.89
C ASN A 22 10.41 -13.51 18.20
N MET A 23 9.68 -12.41 18.43
CA MET A 23 9.77 -11.65 19.69
C MET A 23 9.27 -12.45 20.91
N ARG A 24 8.22 -13.26 20.76
CA ARG A 24 7.77 -14.18 21.83
C ARG A 24 8.86 -15.19 22.18
N THR A 25 9.50 -15.79 21.19
CA THR A 25 10.59 -16.75 21.39
C THR A 25 11.77 -16.10 22.12
N ILE A 26 12.18 -14.90 21.71
CA ILE A 26 13.27 -14.14 22.35
C ILE A 26 12.91 -13.85 23.82
N ASN A 27 11.70 -13.35 24.08
CA ASN A 27 11.24 -13.04 25.43
C ASN A 27 11.17 -14.29 26.32
N GLN A 28 10.75 -15.43 25.74
CA GLN A 28 10.73 -16.70 26.46
C GLN A 28 12.14 -17.14 26.82
N GLN A 29 13.11 -17.08 25.93
CA GLN A 29 14.52 -17.42 26.17
C GLN A 29 15.15 -16.53 27.26
N ILE A 30 14.80 -15.24 27.29
CA ILE A 30 15.22 -14.33 28.38
C ILE A 30 14.65 -14.79 29.72
N LYS A 31 13.36 -15.12 29.80
CA LYS A 31 12.72 -15.62 31.02
C LYS A 31 13.32 -16.95 31.50
N GLU A 32 13.63 -17.86 30.58
CA GLU A 32 14.28 -19.14 30.88
C GLU A 32 15.67 -18.92 31.47
N ALA A 33 16.49 -18.03 30.89
CA ALA A 33 17.79 -17.67 31.42
C ALA A 33 17.71 -17.07 32.83
N GLU A 34 16.74 -16.19 33.09
CA GLU A 34 16.51 -15.61 34.41
C GLU A 34 16.02 -16.66 35.42
N SER A 35 15.14 -17.59 35.01
CA SER A 35 14.67 -18.68 35.85
C SER A 35 15.75 -19.63 36.23
N THR A 36 16.59 -20.03 35.27
CA THR A 36 17.75 -20.91 35.50
C THR A 36 18.74 -20.28 36.50
N PHE A 37 19.01 -18.99 36.35
CA PHE A 37 19.85 -18.27 37.32
C PHE A 37 19.22 -18.24 38.73
N ARG A 38 17.92 -17.94 38.84
CA ARG A 38 17.22 -17.91 40.15
C ARG A 38 17.29 -19.27 40.85
N LEU A 39 17.09 -20.38 40.09
CA LEU A 39 17.21 -21.74 40.65
C LEU A 39 18.61 -22.02 41.13
N ALA A 40 19.65 -21.61 40.39
CA ALA A 40 21.01 -21.76 40.80
C ALA A 40 21.37 -20.97 42.08
N VAL A 41 20.79 -19.79 42.24
CA VAL A 41 21.00 -18.92 43.43
C VAL A 41 20.23 -19.41 44.65
N ALA A 42 19.06 -20.07 44.49
CA ALA A 42 18.20 -20.51 45.57
C ALA A 42 18.84 -21.64 46.45
N GLY A 43 19.89 -22.29 45.95
CA GLY A 43 20.57 -23.40 46.62
C GLY A 43 21.60 -23.02 47.72
N GLY A 44 21.87 -21.73 47.98
CA GLY A 44 22.90 -21.38 48.98
C GLY A 44 22.87 -19.92 49.46
N GLN A 45 23.06 -19.73 50.76
CA GLN A 45 23.24 -18.39 51.34
C GLN A 45 24.51 -17.74 50.81
N ASN A 46 24.40 -16.50 50.30
CA ASN A 46 25.48 -15.71 49.69
C ASN A 46 26.09 -16.29 48.38
N TYR A 47 25.37 -17.17 47.68
CA TYR A 47 25.80 -17.70 46.38
C TYR A 47 26.14 -16.58 45.37
N ASP A 48 25.37 -15.52 45.37
CA ASP A 48 25.57 -14.33 44.56
C ASP A 48 26.93 -13.63 44.79
N LYS A 49 27.58 -13.87 45.95
CA LYS A 49 28.90 -13.33 46.31
C LYS A 49 30.05 -14.29 46.08
N THR A 50 29.76 -15.52 45.71
CA THR A 50 30.77 -16.50 45.35
C THR A 50 31.27 -16.31 43.90
N ILE A 51 32.45 -16.83 43.59
CA ILE A 51 32.95 -16.85 42.20
C ILE A 51 32.00 -17.58 41.29
N ALA A 52 31.48 -18.75 41.68
CA ALA A 52 30.54 -19.53 40.91
C ALA A 52 29.20 -18.77 40.70
N GLY A 53 28.70 -18.05 41.70
CA GLY A 53 27.54 -17.21 41.58
C GLY A 53 27.74 -16.01 40.63
N THR A 54 28.92 -15.41 40.68
CA THR A 54 29.32 -14.33 39.74
C THR A 54 29.41 -14.83 38.31
N GLU A 55 30.03 -16.02 38.09
CA GLU A 55 30.11 -16.66 36.77
C GLU A 55 28.70 -17.01 36.22
N ALA A 56 27.83 -17.57 37.07
CA ALA A 56 26.45 -17.87 36.66
C ALA A 56 25.67 -16.60 36.30
N LYS A 57 25.86 -15.51 37.06
CA LYS A 57 25.25 -14.21 36.75
C LYS A 57 25.80 -13.62 35.45
N LEU A 58 27.10 -13.71 35.21
CA LEU A 58 27.73 -13.26 33.98
C LEU A 58 27.23 -14.06 32.76
N SER A 59 27.11 -15.38 32.88
CA SER A 59 26.55 -16.25 31.85
C SER A 59 25.07 -15.87 31.53
N MET A 60 24.24 -15.70 32.55
CA MET A 60 22.85 -15.24 32.36
C MET A 60 22.77 -13.87 31.68
N LEU A 61 23.58 -12.91 32.10
CA LEU A 61 23.64 -11.59 31.49
C LEU A 61 24.15 -11.66 30.05
N GLY A 62 25.13 -12.51 29.73
CA GLY A 62 25.60 -12.75 28.37
C GLY A 62 24.49 -13.31 27.46
N GLN A 63 23.75 -14.31 27.95
CA GLN A 63 22.60 -14.85 27.22
C GLN A 63 21.50 -13.77 26.99
N LYS A 64 21.19 -13.01 28.03
CA LYS A 64 20.23 -11.92 27.93
C LYS A 64 20.65 -10.86 26.92
N LEU A 65 21.92 -10.46 26.94
CA LEU A 65 22.49 -9.51 25.96
C LEU A 65 22.37 -10.05 24.53
N THR A 66 22.75 -11.33 24.31
CA THR A 66 22.63 -11.97 23.00
C THR A 66 21.17 -11.96 22.48
N GLN A 67 20.20 -12.25 23.35
CA GLN A 67 18.79 -12.22 22.98
C GLN A 67 18.31 -10.79 22.69
N GLN A 68 18.76 -9.81 23.45
CA GLN A 68 18.45 -8.41 23.20
C GLN A 68 19.04 -7.91 21.87
N GLN A 69 20.26 -8.31 21.53
CA GLN A 69 20.87 -8.01 20.22
C GLN A 69 20.04 -8.60 19.08
N ARG A 70 19.60 -9.86 19.20
CA ARG A 70 18.68 -10.48 18.22
C ARG A 70 17.36 -9.72 18.09
N ALA A 71 16.81 -9.22 19.20
CA ALA A 71 15.60 -8.41 19.18
C ALA A 71 15.83 -7.10 18.38
N VAL A 72 16.94 -6.41 18.64
CA VAL A 72 17.32 -5.18 17.92
C VAL A 72 17.47 -5.45 16.41
N GLU A 73 18.11 -6.56 16.02
CA GLU A 73 18.22 -6.94 14.62
C GLU A 73 16.82 -7.18 13.97
N GLN A 74 15.91 -7.86 14.68
CA GLN A 74 14.55 -8.08 14.18
C GLN A 74 13.78 -6.75 14.00
N TYR A 75 13.89 -5.84 14.97
CA TYR A 75 13.31 -4.50 14.85
C TYR A 75 13.87 -3.72 13.67
N SER A 76 15.21 -3.77 13.49
CA SER A 76 15.87 -3.09 12.37
C SER A 76 15.39 -3.62 11.02
N ARG A 77 15.31 -4.96 10.86
CA ARG A 77 14.80 -5.57 9.63
C ARG A 77 13.33 -5.21 9.37
N ALA A 78 12.50 -5.26 10.41
CA ALA A 78 11.08 -4.88 10.30
C ALA A 78 10.92 -3.41 9.91
N LEU A 79 11.75 -2.51 10.45
CA LEU A 79 11.73 -1.09 10.12
C LEU A 79 12.13 -0.85 8.65
N VAL A 80 13.18 -1.51 8.16
CA VAL A 80 13.60 -1.40 6.76
C VAL A 80 12.47 -1.87 5.84
N ALA A 81 11.91 -3.06 6.09
CA ALA A 81 10.80 -3.59 5.29
C ALA A 81 9.56 -2.66 5.30
N ALA A 82 9.24 -2.04 6.44
CA ALA A 82 8.15 -1.08 6.54
C ALA A 82 8.41 0.19 5.72
N ASN A 83 9.65 0.71 5.76
CA ASN A 83 10.04 1.88 4.98
C ASN A 83 10.01 1.60 3.47
N ASP A 84 10.47 0.43 3.03
CA ASP A 84 10.44 0.05 1.62
C ASP A 84 8.98 -0.01 1.10
N LYS A 85 8.08 -0.61 1.88
CA LYS A 85 6.65 -0.65 1.54
C LYS A 85 6.00 0.74 1.54
N LEU A 86 6.39 1.61 2.45
CA LEU A 86 5.91 2.99 2.48
C LEU A 86 6.34 3.75 1.22
N LYS A 87 7.60 3.59 0.81
CA LYS A 87 8.11 4.18 -0.42
C LYS A 87 7.37 3.66 -1.65
N GLU A 88 7.19 2.35 -1.77
CA GLU A 88 6.42 1.75 -2.87
C GLU A 88 4.98 2.28 -2.94
N ASN A 89 4.32 2.44 -1.81
CA ASN A 89 2.98 3.03 -1.75
C ASN A 89 2.97 4.49 -2.19
N TYR A 90 3.98 5.26 -1.80
CA TYR A 90 4.12 6.65 -2.22
C TYR A 90 4.29 6.77 -3.74
N ASP A 91 5.19 5.97 -4.32
CA ASP A 91 5.45 5.95 -5.75
C ASP A 91 4.18 5.56 -6.54
N ARG A 92 3.45 4.55 -6.08
CA ARG A 92 2.15 4.17 -6.67
C ARG A 92 1.11 5.28 -6.55
N HIS A 93 1.06 5.97 -5.42
CA HIS A 93 0.14 7.10 -5.26
C HIS A 93 0.43 8.22 -6.25
N GLN A 94 1.71 8.54 -6.49
CA GLN A 94 2.11 9.51 -7.50
C GLN A 94 1.68 9.08 -8.91
N ASP A 95 1.93 7.81 -9.30
CA ASP A 95 1.51 7.26 -10.59
C ASP A 95 -0.02 7.37 -10.78
N TYR A 96 -0.81 7.02 -9.76
CA TYR A 96 -2.26 7.16 -9.82
C TYR A 96 -2.72 8.61 -9.96
N THR A 97 -2.09 9.52 -9.25
CA THR A 97 -2.41 10.95 -9.35
C THR A 97 -2.14 11.46 -10.75
N GLN A 98 -1.00 11.12 -11.33
CA GLN A 98 -0.65 11.50 -12.70
C GLN A 98 -1.64 10.93 -13.73
N ARG A 99 -2.00 9.65 -13.60
CA ARG A 99 -3.00 9.02 -14.50
C ARG A 99 -4.39 9.63 -14.34
N LEU A 100 -4.75 10.05 -13.15
CA LEU A 100 -6.02 10.74 -12.93
C LEU A 100 -6.05 12.10 -13.61
N GLU A 101 -4.97 12.89 -13.50
CA GLU A 101 -4.88 14.18 -14.18
C GLU A 101 -4.87 14.03 -15.71
N GLN A 102 -4.18 13.03 -16.25
CA GLN A 102 -4.22 12.73 -17.69
C GLN A 102 -5.63 12.33 -18.15
N ALA A 103 -6.35 11.54 -17.35
CA ALA A 103 -7.71 11.14 -17.69
C ALA A 103 -8.70 12.31 -17.63
N LYS A 104 -8.52 13.25 -16.69
CA LYS A 104 -9.31 14.49 -16.64
C LYS A 104 -9.03 15.39 -17.85
N ALA A 105 -7.77 15.58 -18.22
CA ALA A 105 -7.40 16.34 -19.38
C ALA A 105 -8.02 15.73 -20.65
N ARG A 106 -7.93 14.41 -20.84
CA ARG A 106 -8.56 13.73 -21.99
C ARG A 106 -10.07 13.89 -22.01
N GLN A 107 -10.74 13.83 -20.86
CA GLN A 107 -12.18 14.04 -20.77
C GLN A 107 -12.57 15.48 -21.19
N GLU A 108 -11.78 16.46 -20.81
CA GLU A 108 -11.98 17.85 -21.19
C GLU A 108 -11.75 18.08 -22.69
N ASP A 109 -10.70 17.49 -23.28
CA ASP A 109 -10.44 17.53 -24.71
C ASP A 109 -11.63 16.94 -25.50
N LEU A 110 -12.12 15.77 -25.08
CA LEU A 110 -13.28 15.13 -25.72
C LEU A 110 -14.56 15.97 -25.60
N ARG A 111 -14.74 16.70 -24.52
CA ARG A 111 -15.85 17.65 -24.39
C ARG A 111 -15.79 18.73 -25.47
N PHE A 112 -14.63 19.30 -25.72
CA PHE A 112 -14.45 20.28 -26.78
C PHE A 112 -14.65 19.67 -28.18
N GLU A 113 -14.18 18.42 -28.39
CA GLU A 113 -14.39 17.71 -29.66
C GLU A 113 -15.89 17.47 -29.92
N VAL A 114 -16.68 17.09 -28.89
CA VAL A 114 -18.15 16.96 -29.00
C VAL A 114 -18.80 18.30 -29.32
N GLU A 115 -18.43 19.37 -28.63
CA GLU A 115 -19.00 20.73 -28.89
C GLU A 115 -18.71 21.18 -30.34
N ALA A 116 -17.51 20.99 -30.83
CA ALA A 116 -17.10 21.32 -32.18
C ALA A 116 -17.85 20.48 -33.25
N ALA A 117 -17.94 19.17 -33.00
CA ALA A 117 -18.68 18.26 -33.89
C ALA A 117 -20.18 18.56 -33.93
N THR A 118 -20.76 18.89 -32.78
CA THR A 118 -22.18 19.33 -32.69
C THR A 118 -22.42 20.57 -33.56
N TYR A 119 -21.56 21.59 -33.41
CA TYR A 119 -21.67 22.81 -34.21
C TYR A 119 -21.53 22.55 -35.71
N ALA A 120 -20.55 21.70 -36.10
CA ALA A 120 -20.36 21.33 -37.50
C ALA A 120 -21.57 20.59 -38.08
N TYR A 121 -22.12 19.60 -37.35
CA TYR A 121 -23.27 18.84 -37.75
C TYR A 121 -24.51 19.75 -37.93
N GLU A 122 -24.79 20.63 -36.96
CA GLU A 122 -25.93 21.56 -37.04
C GLU A 122 -25.83 22.50 -38.23
N ASN A 123 -24.64 23.05 -38.52
CA ASN A 123 -24.43 23.89 -39.66
C ASN A 123 -24.63 23.13 -40.97
N TYR A 124 -24.06 21.98 -41.17
CA TYR A 124 -24.25 21.20 -42.38
C TYR A 124 -25.71 20.77 -42.58
N ARG A 125 -26.35 20.32 -41.48
CA ARG A 125 -27.79 19.99 -41.53
C ARG A 125 -28.65 21.18 -41.99
N ASN A 126 -28.36 22.37 -41.48
CA ASN A 126 -29.14 23.56 -41.78
C ASN A 126 -28.91 24.09 -43.21
N PHE A 127 -27.68 23.97 -43.75
CA PHE A 127 -27.35 24.49 -45.06
C PHE A 127 -27.47 23.47 -46.20
N LEU A 128 -27.20 22.20 -45.95
CA LEU A 128 -27.16 21.16 -46.99
C LEU A 128 -28.28 20.12 -46.87
N GLY A 129 -28.94 20.07 -45.72
CA GLY A 129 -29.99 19.10 -45.43
C GLY A 129 -29.46 17.80 -44.83
N GLU A 130 -30.37 16.98 -44.26
CA GLU A 130 -30.03 15.75 -43.53
C GLU A 130 -29.51 14.62 -44.43
N THR A 131 -29.85 14.63 -45.69
CA THR A 131 -29.47 13.56 -46.65
C THR A 131 -28.17 13.84 -47.40
N ASP A 132 -27.58 15.01 -47.21
CA ASP A 132 -26.28 15.34 -47.82
C ASP A 132 -25.17 14.50 -47.21
N SER A 133 -24.23 14.04 -48.04
CA SER A 133 -23.13 13.18 -47.62
C SER A 133 -22.25 13.80 -46.56
N THR A 134 -22.02 15.12 -46.61
CA THR A 134 -21.24 15.87 -45.62
C THR A 134 -21.93 15.92 -44.28
N THR A 135 -23.26 16.11 -44.27
CA THR A 135 -24.08 16.07 -43.06
C THR A 135 -24.07 14.68 -42.42
N ILE A 136 -24.16 13.62 -43.22
CA ILE A 136 -24.09 12.24 -42.73
C ILE A 136 -22.74 11.95 -42.06
N VAL A 137 -21.61 12.35 -42.69
CA VAL A 137 -20.29 12.20 -42.12
C VAL A 137 -20.13 13.00 -40.82
N ALA A 138 -20.63 14.23 -40.77
CA ALA A 138 -20.60 15.07 -39.58
C ALA A 138 -21.37 14.43 -38.41
N ARG A 139 -22.53 13.83 -38.69
CA ARG A 139 -23.32 13.09 -37.69
C ARG A 139 -22.55 11.88 -37.16
N GLN A 140 -21.95 11.09 -38.04
CA GLN A 140 -21.15 9.94 -37.60
C GLN A 140 -19.95 10.33 -36.74
N ASN A 141 -19.30 11.45 -37.05
CA ASN A 141 -18.21 11.97 -36.23
C ASN A 141 -18.73 12.43 -34.85
N LEU A 142 -19.87 13.10 -34.77
CA LEU A 142 -20.50 13.51 -33.52
C LEU A 142 -20.82 12.28 -32.66
N GLU A 143 -21.52 11.28 -33.21
CA GLU A 143 -21.85 10.02 -32.50
C GLU A 143 -20.61 9.36 -31.92
N ARG A 144 -19.51 9.29 -32.69
CA ARG A 144 -18.26 8.72 -32.24
C ARG A 144 -17.65 9.51 -31.06
N TYR A 145 -17.60 10.83 -31.13
CA TYR A 145 -17.06 11.66 -30.04
C TYR A 145 -17.92 11.61 -28.79
N GLU A 146 -19.25 11.54 -28.93
CA GLU A 146 -20.16 11.34 -27.80
C GLU A 146 -19.91 9.99 -27.10
N GLU A 147 -19.69 8.90 -27.84
CA GLU A 147 -19.35 7.59 -27.31
C GLU A 147 -18.01 7.62 -26.57
N GLU A 148 -16.96 8.17 -27.17
CA GLU A 148 -15.64 8.31 -26.56
C GLU A 148 -15.70 9.16 -25.28
N HIS A 149 -16.48 10.25 -25.28
CA HIS A 149 -16.67 11.10 -24.11
C HIS A 149 -17.42 10.37 -22.98
N ALA A 150 -18.47 9.64 -23.29
CA ALA A 150 -19.22 8.85 -22.34
C ALA A 150 -18.35 7.75 -21.71
N GLU A 151 -17.49 7.09 -22.51
CA GLU A 151 -16.54 6.12 -22.00
C GLU A 151 -15.49 6.76 -21.08
N ALA A 152 -14.97 7.93 -21.44
CA ALA A 152 -14.01 8.67 -20.62
C ALA A 152 -14.60 9.07 -19.26
N ILE A 153 -15.86 9.53 -19.22
CA ILE A 153 -16.59 9.84 -17.99
C ILE A 153 -16.78 8.57 -17.15
N SER A 154 -17.22 7.47 -17.75
CA SER A 154 -17.41 6.19 -17.05
C SER A 154 -16.13 5.72 -16.41
N ASN A 155 -15.01 5.80 -17.13
CA ASN A 155 -13.68 5.44 -16.63
C ASN A 155 -13.21 6.33 -15.47
N LEU A 156 -13.52 7.64 -15.50
CA LEU A 156 -13.23 8.57 -14.40
C LEU A 156 -14.08 8.27 -13.16
N MET A 157 -15.35 8.02 -13.32
CA MET A 157 -16.25 7.67 -12.20
C MET A 157 -15.85 6.37 -11.53
N TRP A 158 -15.48 5.35 -12.30
CA TRP A 158 -14.97 4.10 -11.79
C TRP A 158 -13.68 4.31 -10.95
N LYS A 159 -12.73 5.06 -11.48
CA LYS A 159 -11.46 5.37 -10.79
C LYS A 159 -11.67 6.19 -9.52
N SER A 160 -12.63 7.13 -9.53
CA SER A 160 -12.99 7.94 -8.35
C SER A 160 -13.62 7.08 -7.25
N THR A 161 -14.59 6.24 -7.60
CA THR A 161 -15.28 5.34 -6.65
C THR A 161 -14.30 4.32 -6.05
N GLU A 162 -13.39 3.80 -6.84
CA GLU A 162 -12.35 2.88 -6.37
C GLU A 162 -11.41 3.58 -5.38
N ASN A 163 -11.02 4.82 -5.61
CA ASN A 163 -10.21 5.63 -4.70
C ASN A 163 -10.94 5.92 -3.37
N ASP A 164 -12.22 6.22 -3.41
CA ASP A 164 -13.02 6.49 -2.20
C ASP A 164 -13.23 5.23 -1.36
N LEU A 165 -13.44 4.09 -2.01
CA LEU A 165 -13.50 2.79 -1.33
C LEU A 165 -12.17 2.40 -0.69
N ARG A 166 -11.04 2.77 -1.31
CA ARG A 166 -9.71 2.57 -0.74
C ARG A 166 -9.47 3.44 0.48
N ARG A 167 -9.86 4.73 0.44
CA ARG A 167 -9.75 5.65 1.59
C ARG A 167 -10.56 5.14 2.79
N LYS A 168 -11.79 4.68 2.56
CA LYS A 168 -12.68 4.14 3.62
C LYS A 168 -12.20 2.81 4.21
N ARG A 169 -11.35 2.05 3.52
CA ARG A 169 -10.77 0.79 4.03
C ARG A 169 -9.43 1.00 4.74
N ALA A 170 -8.81 2.17 4.58
CA ALA A 170 -7.53 2.52 5.21
C ALA A 170 -7.71 3.34 6.50
N SER A 171 -8.93 3.81 6.79
CA SER A 171 -9.36 4.44 8.05
C SER A 171 -10.01 3.43 8.98
#